data_9b68d1becef57afa2ee54680365df7ba
#
_entry.id   9b68d1becef57afa2ee54680365df7ba
#
_cell.length_a   1.000
_cell.length_b   1.000
_cell.length_c   1.000
_cell.angle_alpha   90.00
_cell.angle_beta   90.00
_cell.angle_gamma   90.00
#
_symmetry.space_group_name_H-M   'P 1'
#
loop_
_entity.id
_entity.type
_entity.pdbx_description
1 polymer ?
#
loop_
_entity_poly.entity_id
_entity_poly.type
_entity_poly.pdbx_seq_one_letter_code
_entity_poly.pdbx_strand_id
1 'polypeptide(L)'
;MKIKKMTATFGVLDHAVLTPGEGLTVIIAPNEAGKSTWAGFLKAMFYGIDTRERDKAGHLADKNRYQPWSGAPMEGELQLEWECQDITLRRFAAKGSPFSGFEAVYTASGDPVPGLTSANVGAAILGVGREVYLRSAFVGQGKAAVTPNGELEARIAALATSGQEDVSYSTVERTLKDWRNRRRANRSNGLLPELEEELAQAEQALQDMGRIRAQAQADQERLA
;
A
#
# COMPACT_ATOMS: atom_id res chain seq x y z
N MET A 1 12.95 -6.97 11.43
CA MET A 1 12.77 -5.53 11.72
C MET A 1 12.92 -5.26 13.19
N LYS A 2 13.65 -4.21 13.61
CA LYS A 2 13.83 -3.79 15.01
C LYS A 2 13.70 -2.26 15.08
N ILE A 3 12.81 -1.77 15.94
CA ILE A 3 12.64 -0.32 16.17
C ILE A 3 13.76 0.14 17.11
N LYS A 4 14.52 1.16 16.72
CA LYS A 4 15.64 1.72 17.49
C LYS A 4 15.24 3.00 18.24
N LYS A 5 14.49 3.88 17.59
CA LYS A 5 14.09 5.15 18.17
C LYS A 5 12.80 5.66 17.53
N MET A 6 11.95 6.27 18.31
CA MET A 6 10.76 6.98 17.86
C MET A 6 10.79 8.41 18.39
N THR A 7 10.49 9.38 17.54
CA THR A 7 10.32 10.78 17.92
C THR A 7 8.96 11.24 17.40
N ALA A 8 8.15 11.88 18.24
CA ALA A 8 6.77 12.20 17.89
C ALA A 8 6.31 13.55 18.42
N THR A 9 5.68 14.34 17.54
CA THR A 9 4.77 15.43 17.85
C THR A 9 3.39 14.99 17.38
N PHE A 10 2.63 14.34 18.30
CA PHE A 10 1.45 13.56 17.94
C PHE A 10 0.50 13.41 19.15
N GLY A 11 -0.69 13.97 19.09
CA GLY A 11 -1.61 13.99 20.23
C GLY A 11 -1.00 14.70 21.44
N VAL A 12 -0.90 13.99 22.55
CA VAL A 12 -0.28 14.49 23.80
C VAL A 12 1.25 14.52 23.74
N LEU A 13 1.85 13.83 22.77
CA LEU A 13 3.31 13.76 22.61
C LEU A 13 3.79 15.06 21.95
N ASP A 14 4.71 15.75 22.60
CA ASP A 14 5.33 16.97 22.09
C ASP A 14 6.84 16.75 22.03
N HIS A 15 7.40 16.61 20.82
CA HIS A 15 8.80 16.24 20.57
C HIS A 15 9.30 15.07 21.45
N ALA A 16 8.34 14.20 21.83
CA ALA A 16 8.62 13.12 22.75
C ALA A 16 9.48 12.04 22.06
N VAL A 17 10.43 11.50 22.81
CA VAL A 17 11.36 10.46 22.33
C VAL A 17 11.13 9.17 23.10
N LEU A 18 11.05 8.05 22.40
CA LEU A 18 11.02 6.71 22.97
C LEU A 18 12.06 5.82 22.28
N THR A 19 12.93 5.22 23.09
CA THR A 19 13.94 4.28 22.61
C THR A 19 13.64 2.91 23.20
N PRO A 20 13.02 2.01 22.42
CA PRO A 20 12.75 0.63 22.88
C PRO A 20 14.05 -0.12 23.12
N GLY A 21 14.05 -0.95 24.17
CA GLY A 21 15.15 -1.88 24.44
C GLY A 21 15.12 -3.11 23.53
N GLU A 22 16.02 -4.04 23.78
CA GLU A 22 15.99 -5.36 23.12
C GLU A 22 14.90 -6.25 23.73
N GLY A 23 14.22 -7.01 22.87
CA GLY A 23 13.16 -7.91 23.31
C GLY A 23 11.87 -7.19 23.72
N LEU A 24 11.33 -7.54 24.87
CA LEU A 24 10.08 -6.97 25.39
C LEU A 24 10.32 -5.59 26.01
N THR A 25 9.67 -4.58 25.49
CA THR A 25 9.64 -3.22 26.07
C THR A 25 8.29 -2.94 26.72
N VAL A 26 8.31 -2.58 28.00
CA VAL A 26 7.11 -2.21 28.77
C VAL A 26 7.13 -0.72 29.09
N ILE A 27 6.07 0.00 28.68
CA ILE A 27 5.89 1.43 28.97
C ILE A 27 4.97 1.57 30.17
N ILE A 28 5.56 1.98 31.31
CA ILE A 28 4.81 2.26 32.55
C ILE A 28 4.73 3.77 32.74
N ALA A 29 3.52 4.30 32.76
CA ALA A 29 3.28 5.72 32.97
C ALA A 29 1.86 5.96 33.51
N PRO A 30 1.57 7.09 34.15
CA PRO A 30 0.22 7.47 34.60
C PRO A 30 -0.82 7.45 33.46
N ASN A 31 -2.10 7.54 33.82
CA ASN A 31 -3.13 7.75 32.81
C ASN A 31 -2.89 9.10 32.11
N GLU A 32 -3.26 9.18 30.84
CA GLU A 32 -3.08 10.35 29.96
C GLU A 32 -1.61 10.69 29.59
N ALA A 33 -0.62 9.97 30.08
CA ALA A 33 0.79 10.16 29.73
C ALA A 33 1.19 9.72 28.31
N GLY A 34 0.23 9.39 27.44
CA GLY A 34 0.50 9.11 26.02
C GLY A 34 0.81 7.66 25.68
N LYS A 35 0.61 6.68 26.60
CA LYS A 35 0.85 5.24 26.28
C LYS A 35 0.11 4.77 25.02
N SER A 36 -1.19 5.03 24.97
CA SER A 36 -2.03 4.67 23.80
C SER A 36 -1.72 5.55 22.58
N THR A 37 -1.19 6.75 22.81
CA THR A 37 -0.76 7.65 21.73
C THR A 37 0.48 7.11 21.03
N TRP A 38 1.45 6.53 21.75
CA TRP A 38 2.60 5.84 21.16
C TRP A 38 2.17 4.66 20.28
N ALA A 39 1.19 3.87 20.73
CA ALA A 39 0.65 2.78 19.91
C ALA A 39 -0.04 3.32 18.64
N GLY A 40 -0.86 4.38 18.77
CA GLY A 40 -1.46 5.08 17.64
C GLY A 40 -0.44 5.70 16.69
N PHE A 41 0.62 6.28 17.23
CA PHE A 41 1.74 6.84 16.47
C PHE A 41 2.42 5.76 15.62
N LEU A 42 2.76 4.62 16.20
CA LEU A 42 3.39 3.52 15.49
C LEU A 42 2.51 3.01 14.33
N LYS A 43 1.21 2.86 14.58
CA LYS A 43 0.22 2.55 13.54
C LYS A 43 0.25 3.59 12.41
N ALA A 44 0.25 4.87 12.77
CA ALA A 44 0.24 5.96 11.82
C ALA A 44 1.55 6.06 11.02
N MET A 45 2.70 5.75 11.63
CA MET A 45 3.98 5.71 10.92
C MET A 45 3.99 4.68 9.80
N PHE A 46 3.45 3.48 10.02
CA PHE A 46 3.43 2.43 9.01
C PHE A 46 2.30 2.60 7.97
N TYR A 47 1.09 2.97 8.40
CA TYR A 47 -0.09 2.93 7.52
C TYR A 47 -0.72 4.29 7.25
N GLY A 48 -0.14 5.38 7.79
CA GLY A 48 -0.70 6.71 7.66
C GLY A 48 -1.97 6.92 8.48
N ILE A 49 -2.59 8.09 8.28
CA ILE A 49 -3.86 8.49 8.88
C ILE A 49 -4.89 8.63 7.75
N ASP A 50 -6.08 8.08 7.95
CA ASP A 50 -7.19 8.29 7.01
C ASP A 50 -7.77 9.70 7.21
N THR A 51 -7.43 10.61 6.31
CA THR A 51 -7.91 11.99 6.32
C THR A 51 -9.35 12.15 5.87
N ARG A 52 -9.94 11.11 5.24
CA ARG A 52 -11.35 11.10 4.80
C ARG A 52 -12.30 10.69 5.91
N GLU A 53 -11.80 10.00 6.94
CA GLU A 53 -12.59 9.62 8.08
C GLU A 53 -13.18 10.86 8.76
N ARG A 54 -14.46 10.78 9.15
CA ARG A 54 -15.18 11.85 9.85
C ARG A 54 -15.47 11.41 11.28
N ASP A 55 -15.55 12.39 12.18
CA ASP A 55 -15.98 12.16 13.55
C ASP A 55 -17.42 11.64 13.57
N LYS A 56 -17.68 10.72 14.46
CA LYS A 56 -19.00 10.14 14.74
C LYS A 56 -19.28 10.21 16.24
N ALA A 57 -20.53 10.09 16.65
CA ALA A 57 -20.87 10.03 18.07
C ALA A 57 -20.08 8.93 18.78
N GLY A 58 -19.29 9.32 19.78
CA GLY A 58 -18.42 8.41 20.54
C GLY A 58 -17.13 7.96 19.83
N HIS A 59 -16.83 8.48 18.62
CA HIS A 59 -15.61 8.15 17.91
C HIS A 59 -15.02 9.38 17.20
N LEU A 60 -13.82 9.77 17.59
CA LEU A 60 -13.05 10.79 16.90
C LEU A 60 -12.18 10.14 15.81
N ALA A 61 -12.21 10.70 14.60
CA ALA A 61 -11.31 10.33 13.52
C ALA A 61 -9.85 10.50 13.95
N ASP A 62 -8.97 9.60 13.55
CA ASP A 62 -7.57 9.61 13.97
C ASP A 62 -6.87 10.96 13.71
N LYS A 63 -7.20 11.66 12.62
CA LYS A 63 -6.66 13.00 12.31
C LYS A 63 -6.98 14.05 13.37
N ASN A 64 -8.15 13.98 14.00
CA ASN A 64 -8.59 14.92 15.04
C ASN A 64 -8.17 14.40 16.41
N ARG A 65 -8.26 13.10 16.64
CA ARG A 65 -7.85 12.44 17.90
C ARG A 65 -6.39 12.66 18.24
N TYR A 66 -5.52 12.64 17.24
CA TYR A 66 -4.07 12.76 17.40
C TYR A 66 -3.51 14.12 17.01
N GLN A 67 -4.37 15.12 16.84
CA GLN A 67 -3.89 16.49 16.66
C GLN A 67 -3.04 16.91 17.86
N PRO A 68 -1.80 17.42 17.66
CA PRO A 68 -0.93 17.81 18.76
C PRO A 68 -1.58 18.87 19.65
N TRP A 69 -1.56 18.63 20.95
CA TRP A 69 -2.14 19.55 21.94
C TRP A 69 -1.38 20.87 22.02
N SER A 70 -0.11 20.86 21.62
CA SER A 70 0.71 22.08 21.51
C SER A 70 0.28 23.00 20.37
N GLY A 71 -0.58 22.56 19.46
CA GLY A 71 -0.91 23.28 18.23
C GLY A 71 0.15 23.18 17.13
N ALA A 72 1.26 22.49 17.38
CA ALA A 72 2.30 22.25 16.39
C ALA A 72 1.79 21.34 15.24
N PRO A 73 2.42 21.39 14.06
CA PRO A 73 2.14 20.41 13.01
C PRO A 73 2.41 18.98 13.48
N MET A 74 1.54 18.05 13.06
CA MET A 74 1.73 16.64 13.34
C MET A 74 2.93 16.11 12.57
N GLU A 75 3.92 15.56 13.28
CA GLU A 75 5.13 15.00 12.68
C GLU A 75 5.67 13.82 13.48
N GLY A 76 6.46 12.99 12.83
CA GLY A 76 7.09 11.86 13.46
C GLY A 76 8.26 11.30 12.70
N GLU A 77 9.18 10.73 13.48
CA GLU A 77 10.35 10.01 12.98
C GLU A 77 10.42 8.62 13.63
N LEU A 78 10.70 7.61 12.83
CA LEU A 78 10.86 6.23 13.25
C LEU A 78 12.18 5.69 12.67
N GLN A 79 13.17 5.46 13.54
CA GLN A 79 14.42 4.80 13.17
C GLN A 79 14.30 3.32 13.45
N LEU A 80 14.58 2.50 12.46
CA LEU A 80 14.45 1.06 12.56
C LEU A 80 15.51 0.35 11.70
N GLU A 81 15.80 -0.90 12.08
CA GLU A 81 16.57 -1.83 11.28
C GLU A 81 15.64 -2.68 10.43
N TRP A 82 15.85 -2.66 9.13
CA TRP A 82 15.12 -3.43 8.13
C TRP A 82 16.10 -3.98 7.09
N GLU A 83 16.02 -5.29 6.80
CA GLU A 83 16.94 -5.98 5.88
C GLU A 83 18.43 -5.73 6.22
N CYS A 84 18.77 -5.80 7.52
CA CYS A 84 20.12 -5.54 8.03
C CYS A 84 20.63 -4.12 7.76
N GLN A 85 19.78 -3.15 7.44
CA GLN A 85 20.12 -1.76 7.25
C GLN A 85 19.32 -0.85 8.17
N ASP A 86 19.94 0.23 8.60
CA ASP A 86 19.28 1.24 9.41
C ASP A 86 18.59 2.25 8.51
N ILE A 87 17.29 2.37 8.66
CA ILE A 87 16.46 3.33 7.92
C ILE A 87 15.71 4.25 8.86
N THR A 88 15.47 5.45 8.39
CA THR A 88 14.68 6.48 9.06
C THR A 88 13.45 6.77 8.22
N LEU A 89 12.28 6.52 8.79
CA LEU A 89 10.99 6.91 8.22
C LEU A 89 10.57 8.23 8.85
N ARG A 90 10.13 9.18 8.05
CA ARG A 90 9.55 10.45 8.50
C ARG A 90 8.16 10.62 7.95
N ARG A 91 7.24 11.08 8.79
CA ARG A 91 5.93 11.57 8.38
C ARG A 91 5.70 12.95 8.95
N PHE A 92 5.13 13.81 8.14
CA PHE A 92 4.88 15.21 8.50
C PHE A 92 3.64 15.75 7.83
N ALA A 93 3.14 16.89 8.28
CA ALA A 93 2.03 17.57 7.65
C ALA A 93 2.48 18.17 6.30
N ALA A 94 1.77 17.87 5.23
CA ALA A 94 2.04 18.40 3.90
C ALA A 94 0.74 18.81 3.20
N LYS A 95 0.79 19.92 2.44
CA LYS A 95 -0.35 20.43 1.66
C LYS A 95 -1.66 20.58 2.46
N GLY A 96 -1.56 20.99 3.73
CA GLY A 96 -2.73 21.14 4.61
C GLY A 96 -3.33 19.84 5.15
N SER A 97 -2.76 18.68 4.82
CA SER A 97 -3.21 17.38 5.34
C SER A 97 -2.25 16.90 6.42
N PRO A 98 -2.77 16.52 7.61
CA PRO A 98 -1.92 16.02 8.68
C PRO A 98 -1.28 14.69 8.28
N PHE A 99 0.01 14.52 8.58
CA PHE A 99 0.75 13.26 8.42
C PHE A 99 0.79 12.67 7.00
N SER A 100 0.56 13.51 5.98
CA SER A 100 0.49 13.09 4.57
C SER A 100 1.84 13.11 3.85
N GLY A 101 2.80 13.92 4.32
CA GLY A 101 4.18 13.91 3.87
C GLY A 101 4.88 12.65 4.34
N PHE A 102 5.75 12.07 3.50
CA PHE A 102 6.48 10.85 3.80
C PHE A 102 7.86 10.87 3.17
N GLU A 103 8.85 10.46 3.96
CA GLU A 103 10.23 10.22 3.52
C GLU A 103 10.73 8.93 4.15
N ALA A 104 11.50 8.16 3.38
CA ALA A 104 12.23 6.99 3.85
C ALA A 104 13.67 7.09 3.38
N VAL A 105 14.61 7.16 4.31
CA VAL A 105 16.03 7.34 4.00
C VAL A 105 16.89 6.34 4.77
N TYR A 106 18.03 5.98 4.21
CA TYR A 106 19.06 5.27 4.96
C TYR A 106 19.63 6.19 6.04
N THR A 107 19.63 5.74 7.28
CA THR A 107 19.99 6.59 8.44
C THR A 107 21.43 7.13 8.34
N ALA A 108 22.35 6.34 7.79
CA ALA A 108 23.77 6.69 7.69
C ALA A 108 24.07 7.69 6.56
N SER A 109 23.50 7.49 5.38
CA SER A 109 23.81 8.29 4.18
C SER A 109 22.80 9.40 3.92
N GLY A 110 21.55 9.25 4.39
CA GLY A 110 20.45 10.16 4.04
C GLY A 110 19.85 9.91 2.65
N ASP A 111 20.34 8.92 1.91
CA ASP A 111 19.82 8.59 0.59
C ASP A 111 18.42 7.98 0.68
N PRO A 112 17.54 8.23 -0.30
CA PRO A 112 16.20 7.64 -0.31
C PRO A 112 16.25 6.11 -0.40
N VAL A 113 15.41 5.45 0.39
CA VAL A 113 15.22 3.99 0.30
C VAL A 113 14.34 3.67 -0.91
N PRO A 114 14.86 2.94 -1.93
CA PRO A 114 14.09 2.65 -3.12
C PRO A 114 12.86 1.77 -2.81
N GLY A 115 11.76 2.02 -3.51
CA GLY A 115 10.55 1.21 -3.41
C GLY A 115 9.66 1.46 -2.20
N LEU A 116 10.10 2.22 -1.18
CA LEU A 116 9.26 2.61 -0.06
C LEU A 116 8.49 3.90 -0.36
N THR A 117 7.18 3.85 -0.18
CA THR A 117 6.25 4.97 -0.37
C THR A 117 5.33 5.12 0.83
N SER A 118 4.65 6.26 0.95
CA SER A 118 3.65 6.50 2.01
C SER A 118 2.53 5.44 2.04
N ALA A 119 2.22 4.81 0.92
CA ALA A 119 1.13 3.85 0.77
C ALA A 119 1.56 2.41 1.09
N ASN A 120 2.81 2.02 0.79
CA ASN A 120 3.25 0.63 0.88
C ASN A 120 4.18 0.34 2.06
N VAL A 121 4.72 1.34 2.74
CA VAL A 121 5.76 1.18 3.77
C VAL A 121 5.37 0.17 4.86
N GLY A 122 4.14 0.18 5.32
CA GLY A 122 3.66 -0.79 6.32
C GLY A 122 3.66 -2.22 5.80
N ALA A 123 3.12 -2.43 4.59
CA ALA A 123 3.09 -3.75 3.98
C ALA A 123 4.50 -4.25 3.59
N ALA A 124 5.38 -3.37 3.10
CA ALA A 124 6.74 -3.72 2.73
C ALA A 124 7.60 -4.13 3.95
N ILE A 125 7.51 -3.37 5.05
CA ILE A 125 8.34 -3.61 6.24
C ILE A 125 7.78 -4.72 7.14
N LEU A 126 6.44 -4.78 7.29
CA LEU A 126 5.77 -5.71 8.21
C LEU A 126 5.27 -6.98 7.53
N GLY A 127 5.29 -7.03 6.18
CA GLY A 127 4.77 -8.17 5.40
C GLY A 127 3.25 -8.29 5.42
N VAL A 128 2.51 -7.37 6.05
CA VAL A 128 1.06 -7.46 6.23
C VAL A 128 0.36 -6.15 5.90
N GLY A 129 -0.86 -6.23 5.37
CA GLY A 129 -1.71 -5.06 5.15
C GLY A 129 -2.22 -4.46 6.45
N ARG A 130 -2.73 -3.23 6.38
CA ARG A 130 -3.25 -2.47 7.54
C ARG A 130 -4.32 -3.26 8.31
N GLU A 131 -5.24 -3.89 7.61
CA GLU A 131 -6.35 -4.61 8.23
C GLU A 131 -5.87 -5.85 9.00
N VAL A 132 -4.93 -6.60 8.44
CA VAL A 132 -4.32 -7.75 9.12
C VAL A 132 -3.51 -7.28 10.34
N TYR A 133 -2.69 -6.25 10.19
CA TYR A 133 -1.92 -5.67 11.29
C TYR A 133 -2.81 -5.27 12.48
N LEU A 134 -3.94 -4.59 12.23
CA LEU A 134 -4.87 -4.14 13.27
C LEU A 134 -5.60 -5.27 13.98
N ARG A 135 -5.60 -6.48 13.43
CA ARG A 135 -6.31 -7.65 13.97
C ARG A 135 -5.39 -8.74 14.51
N SER A 136 -4.09 -8.68 14.17
CA SER A 136 -3.12 -9.70 14.59
C SER A 136 -2.01 -9.13 15.47
N ALA A 137 -1.31 -8.11 15.00
CA ALA A 137 -0.13 -7.56 15.66
C ALA A 137 -0.44 -6.36 16.58
N PHE A 138 -1.53 -5.63 16.32
CA PHE A 138 -1.94 -4.46 17.09
C PHE A 138 -3.13 -4.79 17.98
N VAL A 139 -2.89 -4.98 19.28
CA VAL A 139 -3.95 -5.21 20.26
C VAL A 139 -4.28 -3.89 20.95
N GLY A 140 -5.37 -3.24 20.50
CA GLY A 140 -5.89 -2.03 21.12
C GLY A 140 -6.61 -2.32 22.44
N GLN A 141 -6.73 -1.29 23.29
CA GLN A 141 -7.48 -1.41 24.55
C GLN A 141 -8.94 -1.81 24.30
N GLY A 142 -9.41 -2.88 24.94
CA GLY A 142 -10.75 -3.42 24.78
C GLY A 142 -11.02 -4.13 23.44
N LYS A 143 -9.99 -4.33 22.61
CA LYS A 143 -10.10 -4.95 21.27
C LYS A 143 -9.34 -6.27 21.18
N ALA A 144 -9.39 -7.10 22.21
CA ALA A 144 -8.74 -8.41 22.20
C ALA A 144 -9.50 -9.45 21.36
N ALA A 145 -10.78 -9.21 21.03
CA ALA A 145 -11.55 -10.13 20.18
C ALA A 145 -11.12 -9.99 18.71
N VAL A 146 -10.69 -11.10 18.12
CA VAL A 146 -10.38 -11.18 16.69
C VAL A 146 -11.69 -11.23 15.93
N THR A 147 -11.99 -10.17 15.18
CA THR A 147 -13.17 -10.16 14.28
C THR A 147 -12.80 -10.74 12.92
N PRO A 148 -13.64 -11.59 12.31
CA PRO A 148 -13.39 -12.14 10.99
C PRO A 148 -13.07 -11.06 9.94
N ASN A 149 -12.15 -11.36 9.05
CA ASN A 149 -11.78 -10.50 7.93
C ASN A 149 -11.29 -11.39 6.78
N GLY A 150 -11.79 -11.14 5.57
CA GLY A 150 -11.48 -11.95 4.41
C GLY A 150 -9.98 -12.05 4.08
N GLU A 151 -9.18 -11.01 4.35
CA GLU A 151 -7.73 -11.06 4.15
C GLU A 151 -7.05 -11.95 5.19
N LEU A 152 -7.44 -11.85 6.47
CA LEU A 152 -6.92 -12.70 7.54
C LEU A 152 -7.33 -14.16 7.32
N GLU A 153 -8.59 -14.41 6.97
CA GLU A 153 -9.10 -15.75 6.67
C GLU A 153 -8.36 -16.38 5.47
N ALA A 154 -8.12 -15.61 4.42
CA ALA A 154 -7.38 -16.08 3.25
C ALA A 154 -5.92 -16.46 3.60
N ARG A 155 -5.25 -15.69 4.47
CA ARG A 155 -3.89 -16.02 4.95
C ARG A 155 -3.88 -17.25 5.84
N ILE A 156 -4.82 -17.39 6.75
CA ILE A 156 -4.96 -18.59 7.59
C ILE A 156 -5.24 -19.80 6.71
N ALA A 157 -6.13 -19.68 5.72
CA ALA A 157 -6.43 -20.75 4.78
C ALA A 157 -5.19 -21.12 3.93
N ALA A 158 -4.41 -20.14 3.47
CA ALA A 158 -3.18 -20.38 2.74
C ALA A 158 -2.14 -21.14 3.59
N LEU A 159 -1.92 -20.73 4.83
CA LEU A 159 -1.04 -21.43 5.76
C LEU A 159 -1.52 -22.87 6.06
N ALA A 160 -2.82 -23.07 6.23
CA ALA A 160 -3.40 -24.38 6.51
C ALA A 160 -3.32 -25.34 5.31
N THR A 161 -3.34 -24.82 4.08
CA THR A 161 -3.37 -25.65 2.85
C THR A 161 -1.99 -25.86 2.23
N SER A 162 -1.14 -24.85 2.23
CA SER A 162 0.18 -24.88 1.56
C SER A 162 1.37 -24.84 2.51
N GLY A 163 1.15 -24.52 3.78
CA GLY A 163 2.23 -24.23 4.73
C GLY A 163 3.04 -22.99 4.41
N GLN A 164 2.65 -22.22 3.39
CA GLN A 164 3.32 -20.99 2.96
C GLN A 164 2.31 -19.83 2.90
N GLU A 165 2.69 -18.71 3.48
CA GLU A 165 1.84 -17.52 3.57
C GLU A 165 1.62 -16.86 2.20
N ASP A 166 2.61 -16.95 1.31
CA ASP A 166 2.61 -16.28 0.00
C ASP A 166 1.86 -17.05 -1.11
N VAL A 167 1.58 -18.33 -0.91
CA VAL A 167 0.91 -19.18 -1.91
C VAL A 167 -0.57 -19.32 -1.55
N SER A 168 -1.36 -18.34 -1.93
CA SER A 168 -2.83 -18.41 -1.76
C SER A 168 -3.49 -18.95 -3.01
N TYR A 169 -4.27 -20.04 -2.89
CA TYR A 169 -5.16 -20.54 -3.92
C TYR A 169 -6.06 -19.44 -4.50
N SER A 170 -6.56 -18.55 -3.66
CA SER A 170 -7.37 -17.39 -4.07
C SER A 170 -6.61 -16.40 -4.96
N THR A 171 -5.31 -16.21 -4.75
CA THR A 171 -4.47 -15.37 -5.61
C THR A 171 -4.24 -16.01 -6.96
N VAL A 172 -3.96 -17.31 -7.00
CA VAL A 172 -3.82 -18.07 -8.24
C VAL A 172 -5.14 -18.09 -9.01
N GLU A 173 -6.26 -18.37 -8.34
CA GLU A 173 -7.59 -18.36 -8.95
C GLU A 173 -7.95 -16.99 -9.53
N ARG A 174 -7.67 -15.90 -8.80
CA ARG A 174 -7.90 -14.54 -9.27
C ARG A 174 -7.04 -14.22 -10.50
N THR A 175 -5.76 -14.55 -10.46
CA THR A 175 -4.86 -14.36 -11.60
C THR A 175 -5.31 -15.14 -12.82
N LEU A 176 -5.73 -16.37 -12.65
CA LEU A 176 -6.27 -17.20 -13.75
C LEU A 176 -7.59 -16.65 -14.28
N LYS A 177 -8.48 -16.15 -13.41
CA LYS A 177 -9.72 -15.45 -13.81
C LYS A 177 -9.42 -14.18 -14.60
N ASP A 178 -8.42 -13.40 -14.17
CA ASP A 178 -8.01 -12.19 -14.88
C ASP A 178 -7.39 -12.49 -16.24
N TRP A 179 -6.55 -13.51 -16.33
CA TRP A 179 -6.02 -13.99 -17.62
C TRP A 179 -7.11 -14.48 -18.56
N ARG A 180 -8.06 -15.26 -18.02
CA ARG A 180 -9.23 -15.69 -18.79
C ARG A 180 -10.06 -14.52 -19.27
N ASN A 181 -10.30 -13.52 -18.42
CA ASN A 181 -11.12 -12.35 -18.75
C ASN A 181 -10.45 -11.45 -19.80
N ARG A 182 -9.13 -11.31 -19.76
CA ARG A 182 -8.37 -10.58 -20.79
C ARG A 182 -8.43 -11.24 -22.16
N ARG A 183 -8.55 -12.57 -22.21
CA ARG A 183 -8.55 -13.35 -23.46
C ARG A 183 -9.95 -13.69 -23.96
N ARG A 184 -11.00 -13.30 -23.28
CA ARG A 184 -12.38 -13.68 -23.63
C ARG A 184 -12.87 -12.95 -24.88
N ALA A 185 -13.34 -13.75 -25.87
CA ALA A 185 -13.91 -13.28 -27.13
C ALA A 185 -15.25 -12.55 -26.99
N ASN A 186 -15.95 -12.63 -25.85
CA ASN A 186 -17.32 -12.15 -25.68
C ASN A 186 -17.45 -10.75 -25.07
N ARG A 187 -16.37 -9.98 -24.96
CA ARG A 187 -16.42 -8.59 -24.49
C ARG A 187 -15.69 -7.70 -25.49
N SER A 188 -16.31 -6.59 -25.87
CA SER A 188 -15.74 -5.57 -26.75
C SER A 188 -14.36 -5.03 -26.33
N ASN A 189 -13.93 -5.26 -25.09
CA ASN A 189 -12.67 -4.80 -24.53
C ASN A 189 -11.69 -5.96 -24.26
N GLY A 190 -11.84 -7.11 -24.93
CA GLY A 190 -10.93 -8.25 -24.77
C GLY A 190 -9.81 -8.21 -25.81
N LEU A 191 -8.63 -8.73 -25.46
CA LEU A 191 -7.46 -8.78 -26.36
C LEU A 191 -7.76 -9.54 -27.67
N LEU A 192 -8.58 -10.59 -27.63
CA LEU A 192 -8.96 -11.36 -28.83
C LEU A 192 -9.79 -10.55 -29.84
N PRO A 193 -10.91 -9.89 -29.44
CA PRO A 193 -11.64 -9.03 -30.34
C PRO A 193 -10.80 -7.89 -30.92
N GLU A 194 -9.91 -7.30 -30.13
CA GLU A 194 -9.00 -6.23 -30.58
C GLU A 194 -8.03 -6.73 -31.67
N LEU A 195 -7.41 -7.89 -31.45
CA LEU A 195 -6.51 -8.52 -32.43
C LEU A 195 -7.25 -9.03 -33.67
N GLU A 196 -8.49 -9.51 -33.52
CA GLU A 196 -9.34 -9.90 -34.66
C GLU A 196 -9.72 -8.70 -35.52
N GLU A 197 -10.01 -7.54 -34.91
CA GLU A 197 -10.27 -6.30 -35.61
C GLU A 197 -9.02 -5.74 -36.33
N GLU A 198 -7.86 -5.76 -35.68
CA GLU A 198 -6.58 -5.38 -36.30
C GLU A 198 -6.26 -6.30 -37.50
N LEU A 199 -6.47 -7.59 -37.37
CA LEU A 199 -6.25 -8.57 -38.44
C LEU A 199 -7.17 -8.31 -39.61
N ALA A 200 -8.47 -8.08 -39.36
CA ALA A 200 -9.43 -7.74 -40.41
C ALA A 200 -9.06 -6.43 -41.14
N GLN A 201 -8.61 -5.40 -40.41
CA GLN A 201 -8.15 -4.15 -41.02
C GLN A 201 -6.90 -4.35 -41.87
N ALA A 202 -5.95 -5.17 -41.41
CA ALA A 202 -4.73 -5.49 -42.18
C ALA A 202 -5.04 -6.29 -43.45
N GLU A 203 -5.94 -7.27 -43.37
CA GLU A 203 -6.41 -8.04 -44.54
C GLU A 203 -7.12 -7.15 -45.57
N GLN A 204 -7.98 -6.25 -45.10
CA GLN A 204 -8.64 -5.27 -45.98
C GLN A 204 -7.64 -4.36 -46.68
N ALA A 205 -6.67 -3.81 -45.96
CA ALA A 205 -5.61 -2.98 -46.54
C ALA A 205 -4.78 -3.73 -47.58
N LEU A 206 -4.49 -5.00 -47.37
CA LEU A 206 -3.76 -5.85 -48.27
C LEU A 206 -4.57 -6.12 -49.57
N GLN A 207 -5.86 -6.35 -49.44
CA GLN A 207 -6.76 -6.50 -50.61
C GLN A 207 -6.83 -5.19 -51.42
N ASP A 208 -6.95 -4.04 -50.78
CA ASP A 208 -7.00 -2.74 -51.44
C ASP A 208 -5.70 -2.42 -52.15
N MET A 209 -4.55 -2.71 -51.57
CA MET A 209 -3.26 -2.62 -52.24
C MET A 209 -3.15 -3.54 -53.44
N GLY A 210 -3.68 -4.77 -53.36
CA GLY A 210 -3.78 -5.70 -54.49
C GLY A 210 -4.59 -5.14 -55.65
N ARG A 211 -5.74 -4.50 -55.38
CA ARG A 211 -6.58 -3.85 -56.41
C ARG A 211 -5.86 -2.65 -57.05
N ILE A 212 -5.24 -1.80 -56.23
CA ILE A 212 -4.49 -0.62 -56.75
C ILE A 212 -3.35 -1.09 -57.66
N ARG A 213 -2.63 -2.13 -57.27
CA ARG A 213 -1.54 -2.69 -58.08
C ARG A 213 -2.03 -3.26 -59.37
N ALA A 214 -3.13 -4.02 -59.39
CA ALA A 214 -3.75 -4.56 -60.58
C ALA A 214 -4.23 -3.47 -61.52
N GLN A 215 -4.83 -2.40 -60.96
CA GLN A 215 -5.25 -1.24 -61.73
C GLN A 215 -4.08 -0.49 -62.36
N ALA A 216 -3.02 -0.24 -61.61
CA ALA A 216 -1.82 0.39 -62.12
C ALA A 216 -1.13 -0.42 -63.26
N GLN A 217 -1.12 -1.74 -63.16
CA GLN A 217 -0.66 -2.63 -64.25
C GLN A 217 -1.50 -2.53 -65.49
N ALA A 218 -2.84 -2.59 -65.34
CA ALA A 218 -3.74 -2.43 -66.46
C ALA A 218 -3.65 -1.05 -67.13
N ASP A 219 -3.43 0.02 -66.38
CA ASP A 219 -3.26 1.37 -66.92
C ASP A 219 -1.90 1.50 -67.64
N GLN A 220 -0.83 0.85 -67.14
CA GLN A 220 0.44 0.79 -67.87
C GLN A 220 0.34 0.04 -69.19
N GLU A 221 -0.37 -1.06 -69.23
CA GLU A 221 -0.60 -1.83 -70.45
C GLU A 221 -1.48 -1.08 -71.49
N ARG A 222 -2.31 -0.13 -71.03
CA ARG A 222 -3.08 0.75 -71.94
C ARG A 222 -2.30 1.91 -72.53
N LEU A 223 -1.19 2.27 -71.85
CA LEU A 223 -0.34 3.40 -72.28
C LEU A 223 0.83 2.95 -73.15
N ALA A 224 1.10 1.67 -73.24
CA ALA A 224 2.12 1.04 -74.10
C ALA A 224 1.53 0.62 -75.45
#